data_1c71e3a298a4d37401d053b9d5247371
#
_entry.id   1c71e3a298a4d37401d053b9d5247371
#
_cell.length_a   1.000
_cell.length_b   1.000
_cell.length_c   1.000
_cell.angle_alpha   90.00
_cell.angle_beta   90.00
_cell.angle_gamma   90.00
#
_symmetry.space_group_name_H-M   'P 1'
#
loop_
_entity.id
_entity.type
_entity.pdbx_description
1 polymer ?
#
loop_
_entity_poly.entity_id
_entity_poly.type
_entity_poly.pdbx_seq_one_letter_code
_entity_poly.pdbx_strand_id
1 'polypeptide(L)'
;MKKILKAAATTFGVIAVLIAAPARGADDPGAASEAAAPEATDTVAKGRAIIEANCARCHAIGMEDSSRHEEAPPFRVVVTRYPPSDLAEALAEGIVSGHPDMPEFVFEPPEIEAIIAYLGTLTPLAETAPEDEAAPENK
;
A
#
# COMPACT_ATOMS: atom_id res chain seq x y z
N MET A 1 26.62 62.73 -5.94
CA MET A 1 28.06 62.44 -6.18
C MET A 1 28.12 61.07 -6.80
N LYS A 2 28.13 60.97 -8.09
CA LYS A 2 29.18 60.71 -9.06
C LYS A 2 30.20 59.62 -8.62
N LYS A 3 30.19 58.46 -9.36
CA LYS A 3 31.31 57.77 -10.06
C LYS A 3 30.79 56.38 -10.41
N ILE A 4 30.46 56.04 -11.64
CA ILE A 4 31.18 55.78 -12.90
C ILE A 4 32.48 54.95 -12.67
N LEU A 5 32.51 53.78 -13.29
CA LEU A 5 33.58 53.10 -14.02
C LEU A 5 33.49 51.58 -13.79
N LYS A 6 33.71 50.66 -14.69
CA LYS A 6 34.13 50.58 -16.10
C LYS A 6 33.94 49.12 -16.52
N ALA A 7 33.66 48.94 -17.80
CA ALA A 7 33.63 47.67 -18.52
C ALA A 7 34.94 46.91 -18.45
N ALA A 8 34.87 45.57 -18.46
CA ALA A 8 35.91 44.72 -19.02
C ALA A 8 35.22 43.54 -19.72
N ALA A 9 35.22 43.62 -21.02
CA ALA A 9 34.95 42.51 -21.94
C ALA A 9 36.14 41.54 -21.92
N THR A 10 35.86 40.25 -21.71
CA THR A 10 36.84 39.22 -21.99
C THR A 10 36.18 38.13 -22.79
N THR A 11 36.48 38.19 -24.08
CA THR A 11 36.19 37.20 -25.11
C THR A 11 37.16 36.04 -24.94
N PHE A 12 36.69 34.83 -24.71
CA PHE A 12 37.50 33.60 -24.92
C PHE A 12 36.55 32.47 -25.25
N GLY A 13 36.52 32.03 -26.47
CA GLY A 13 37.19 30.81 -26.90
C GLY A 13 36.16 29.70 -27.03
N VAL A 14 35.53 29.60 -28.24
CA VAL A 14 34.75 28.42 -28.67
C VAL A 14 35.71 27.25 -28.81
N ILE A 15 35.58 26.25 -27.94
CA ILE A 15 36.11 24.91 -28.20
C ILE A 15 34.91 23.99 -28.37
N ALA A 16 34.60 23.70 -29.63
CA ALA A 16 33.67 22.63 -29.99
C ALA A 16 34.34 21.27 -29.73
N VAL A 17 34.01 20.64 -28.65
CA VAL A 17 34.33 19.22 -28.44
C VAL A 17 33.16 18.40 -28.95
N LEU A 18 33.31 17.83 -30.12
CA LEU A 18 32.45 16.76 -30.62
C LEU A 18 32.70 15.51 -29.75
N ILE A 19 31.86 15.26 -28.78
CA ILE A 19 31.81 13.98 -28.09
C ILE A 19 30.77 13.14 -28.82
N ALA A 20 31.25 12.15 -29.58
CA ALA A 20 30.44 11.10 -30.14
C ALA A 20 29.72 10.34 -29.00
N ALA A 21 28.40 10.35 -29.00
CA ALA A 21 27.61 9.56 -28.12
C ALA A 21 27.69 8.08 -28.55
N PRO A 22 28.05 7.15 -27.64
CA PRO A 22 27.78 5.73 -27.89
C PRO A 22 26.29 5.50 -27.77
N ALA A 23 25.66 5.00 -28.81
CA ALA A 23 24.34 4.41 -28.79
C ALA A 23 24.34 3.27 -27.76
N ARG A 24 23.71 3.50 -26.58
CA ARG A 24 23.37 2.41 -25.67
C ARG A 24 22.04 1.84 -26.11
N GLY A 25 22.11 0.56 -26.48
CA GLY A 25 20.94 -0.25 -26.78
C GLY A 25 19.94 -0.19 -25.64
N ALA A 26 18.70 0.06 -26.00
CA ALA A 26 17.55 -0.21 -25.20
C ALA A 26 17.46 -1.74 -25.07
N ASP A 27 17.51 -2.22 -23.83
CA ASP A 27 16.91 -3.47 -23.37
C ASP A 27 17.53 -3.80 -21.99
N ASP A 28 17.06 -3.07 -20.97
CA ASP A 28 17.22 -3.51 -19.60
C ASP A 28 15.82 -3.63 -18.96
N PRO A 29 15.22 -4.84 -18.93
CA PRO A 29 13.94 -5.07 -18.24
C PRO A 29 14.08 -5.19 -16.73
N GLY A 30 15.19 -4.73 -16.13
CA GLY A 30 15.51 -4.90 -14.72
C GLY A 30 15.24 -3.75 -13.77
N ALA A 31 14.78 -2.59 -14.25
CA ALA A 31 14.68 -1.37 -13.42
C ALA A 31 13.30 -1.07 -12.81
N ALA A 32 12.35 -2.00 -12.87
CA ALA A 32 10.97 -1.75 -12.40
C ALA A 32 10.64 -2.31 -11.01
N SER A 33 11.61 -2.80 -10.23
CA SER A 33 11.30 -3.51 -8.97
C SER A 33 11.75 -2.83 -7.68
N GLU A 34 12.38 -1.66 -7.72
CA GLU A 34 12.93 -1.05 -6.50
C GLU A 34 12.15 0.17 -5.97
N ALA A 35 11.18 0.68 -6.72
CA ALA A 35 10.36 1.83 -6.30
C ALA A 35 9.07 1.43 -5.56
N ALA A 36 8.69 0.16 -5.52
CA ALA A 36 7.44 -0.29 -4.92
C ALA A 36 7.50 -0.47 -3.38
N ALA A 37 8.67 -0.63 -2.79
CA ALA A 37 8.81 -0.92 -1.38
C ALA A 37 8.42 0.26 -0.44
N PRO A 38 8.78 1.52 -0.68
CA PRO A 38 8.38 2.62 0.20
C PRO A 38 6.88 2.93 0.12
N GLU A 39 6.25 2.86 -1.03
CA GLU A 39 4.82 3.13 -1.21
C GLU A 39 3.95 2.07 -0.54
N ALA A 40 4.32 0.79 -0.66
CA ALA A 40 3.60 -0.30 0.00
C ALA A 40 3.64 -0.17 1.53
N THR A 41 4.79 0.23 2.09
CA THR A 41 4.95 0.44 3.53
C THR A 41 4.09 1.61 4.01
N ASP A 42 4.01 2.69 3.25
CA ASP A 42 3.18 3.85 3.56
C ASP A 42 1.69 3.50 3.52
N THR A 43 1.26 2.74 2.51
CA THR A 43 -0.12 2.25 2.37
C THR A 43 -0.53 1.38 3.57
N VAL A 44 0.33 0.46 4.00
CA VAL A 44 0.09 -0.38 5.18
C VAL A 44 0.01 0.46 6.45
N ALA A 45 0.92 1.43 6.63
CA ALA A 45 0.90 2.33 7.79
C ALA A 45 -0.37 3.18 7.84
N LYS A 46 -0.83 3.68 6.70
CA LYS A 46 -2.10 4.40 6.56
C LYS A 46 -3.29 3.51 6.92
N GLY A 47 -3.33 2.28 6.41
CA GLY A 47 -4.38 1.31 6.73
C GLY A 47 -4.45 1.00 8.21
N ARG A 48 -3.29 0.80 8.85
CA ARG A 48 -3.21 0.63 10.30
C ARG A 48 -3.81 1.81 11.05
N ALA A 49 -3.48 3.03 10.67
CA ALA A 49 -4.00 4.23 11.33
C ALA A 49 -5.53 4.35 11.20
N ILE A 50 -6.08 4.02 10.03
CA ILE A 50 -7.55 4.02 9.81
C ILE A 50 -8.23 2.98 10.70
N ILE A 51 -7.70 1.77 10.73
CA ILE A 51 -8.24 0.66 11.56
C ILE A 51 -8.11 1.00 13.05
N GLU A 52 -7.00 1.59 13.48
CA GLU A 52 -6.80 2.02 14.86
C GLU A 52 -7.84 3.06 15.29
N ALA A 53 -8.11 4.02 14.43
CA ALA A 53 -9.08 5.10 14.72
C ALA A 53 -10.54 4.60 14.79
N ASN A 54 -10.92 3.64 13.94
CA ASN A 54 -12.32 3.25 13.75
C ASN A 54 -12.68 1.92 14.41
N CYS A 55 -11.75 0.97 14.49
CA CYS A 55 -12.04 -0.43 14.82
C CYS A 55 -11.44 -0.88 16.16
N ALA A 56 -10.30 -0.30 16.58
CA ALA A 56 -9.51 -0.77 17.72
C ALA A 56 -10.22 -0.62 19.09
N ARG A 57 -11.30 0.15 19.14
CA ARG A 57 -12.09 0.27 20.37
C ARG A 57 -12.83 -1.04 20.71
N CYS A 58 -13.08 -1.88 19.72
CA CYS A 58 -13.77 -3.16 19.88
C CYS A 58 -12.89 -4.34 19.48
N HIS A 59 -12.25 -4.28 18.30
CA HIS A 59 -11.44 -5.35 17.73
C HIS A 59 -9.98 -5.27 18.13
N ALA A 60 -9.36 -6.42 18.36
CA ALA A 60 -7.90 -6.53 18.35
C ALA A 60 -7.39 -6.35 16.92
N ILE A 61 -6.43 -5.46 16.74
CA ILE A 61 -5.92 -5.09 15.42
C ILE A 61 -4.56 -5.70 15.12
N GLY A 62 -3.87 -6.25 16.09
CA GLY A 62 -2.55 -6.87 15.95
C GLY A 62 -2.60 -8.39 16.02
N MET A 63 -1.40 -8.99 16.08
CA MET A 63 -1.24 -10.44 16.12
C MET A 63 -1.42 -11.05 17.52
N GLU A 64 -1.12 -10.29 18.57
CA GLU A 64 -1.05 -10.81 19.93
C GLU A 64 -2.04 -10.16 20.92
N ASP A 65 -2.64 -9.03 20.53
CA ASP A 65 -3.60 -8.30 21.35
C ASP A 65 -4.95 -9.02 21.45
N SER A 66 -5.77 -8.61 22.41
CA SER A 66 -7.12 -9.14 22.61
C SER A 66 -8.16 -8.07 22.31
N SER A 67 -9.28 -8.50 21.73
CA SER A 67 -10.42 -7.62 21.50
C SER A 67 -10.98 -7.10 22.81
N ARG A 68 -11.34 -5.81 22.84
CA ARG A 68 -11.93 -5.17 24.03
C ARG A 68 -13.40 -5.48 24.20
N HIS A 69 -14.07 -5.76 23.09
CA HIS A 69 -15.46 -6.22 23.08
C HIS A 69 -15.48 -7.73 22.90
N GLU A 70 -16.25 -8.42 23.76
CA GLU A 70 -16.24 -9.89 23.83
C GLU A 70 -16.68 -10.55 22.52
N GLU A 71 -17.66 -9.97 21.84
CA GLU A 71 -18.20 -10.50 20.58
C GLU A 71 -17.43 -10.03 19.34
N ALA A 72 -16.49 -9.08 19.48
CA ALA A 72 -15.69 -8.59 18.37
C ALA A 72 -14.50 -9.52 18.07
N PRO A 73 -14.48 -10.25 16.96
CA PRO A 73 -13.36 -11.12 16.65
C PRO A 73 -12.09 -10.32 16.38
N PRO A 74 -10.91 -10.78 16.83
CA PRO A 74 -9.64 -10.20 16.42
C PRO A 74 -9.47 -10.23 14.89
N PHE A 75 -8.89 -9.20 14.28
CA PHE A 75 -8.74 -9.17 12.81
C PHE A 75 -7.89 -10.31 12.28
N ARG A 76 -6.87 -10.78 13.02
CA ARG A 76 -6.12 -11.99 12.63
C ARG A 76 -7.01 -13.24 12.48
N VAL A 77 -8.18 -13.27 13.14
CA VAL A 77 -9.17 -14.36 12.97
C VAL A 77 -10.12 -14.04 11.82
N VAL A 78 -10.49 -12.78 11.63
CA VAL A 78 -11.34 -12.35 10.51
C VAL A 78 -10.68 -12.70 9.18
N VAL A 79 -9.38 -12.37 9.01
CA VAL A 79 -8.65 -12.60 7.76
C VAL A 79 -8.42 -14.08 7.44
N THR A 80 -8.58 -14.99 8.39
CA THR A 80 -8.56 -16.44 8.12
C THR A 80 -9.88 -16.96 7.57
N ARG A 81 -10.97 -16.21 7.76
CA ARG A 81 -12.30 -16.59 7.28
C ARG A 81 -12.66 -15.89 5.99
N TYR A 82 -12.21 -14.66 5.86
CA TYR A 82 -12.50 -13.78 4.72
C TYR A 82 -11.17 -13.20 4.21
N PRO A 83 -10.74 -13.54 3.00
CA PRO A 83 -9.62 -12.87 2.37
C PRO A 83 -9.79 -11.35 2.43
N PRO A 84 -8.77 -10.56 2.76
CA PRO A 84 -8.91 -9.11 2.89
C PRO A 84 -9.56 -8.44 1.67
N SER A 85 -9.27 -8.92 0.46
CA SER A 85 -9.87 -8.43 -0.79
C SER A 85 -11.40 -8.52 -0.83
N ASP A 86 -11.95 -9.53 -0.19
CA ASP A 86 -13.41 -9.80 -0.21
C ASP A 86 -14.17 -8.81 0.68
N LEU A 87 -13.45 -8.08 1.54
CA LEU A 87 -14.04 -7.04 2.38
C LEU A 87 -14.20 -5.70 1.67
N ALA A 88 -13.65 -5.54 0.46
CA ALA A 88 -13.61 -4.26 -0.24
C ALA A 88 -15.01 -3.69 -0.50
N GLU A 89 -15.92 -4.50 -1.02
CA GLU A 89 -17.29 -4.11 -1.33
C GLU A 89 -18.07 -3.74 -0.05
N ALA A 90 -17.96 -4.58 0.97
CA ALA A 90 -18.60 -4.31 2.25
C ALA A 90 -18.09 -3.04 2.93
N LEU A 91 -16.80 -2.73 2.81
CA LEU A 91 -16.21 -1.48 3.31
C LEU A 91 -16.68 -0.25 2.52
N ALA A 92 -17.00 -0.41 1.23
CA ALA A 92 -17.49 0.67 0.38
C ALA A 92 -18.99 0.94 0.57
N GLU A 93 -19.78 -0.10 0.80
CA GLU A 93 -21.24 -0.03 0.92
C GLU A 93 -21.73 0.14 2.36
N GLY A 94 -20.87 -0.13 3.32
CA GLY A 94 -21.18 -0.20 4.73
C GLY A 94 -21.28 -1.64 5.22
N ILE A 95 -20.43 -2.00 6.19
CA ILE A 95 -20.45 -3.33 6.77
C ILE A 95 -21.62 -3.43 7.75
N VAL A 96 -22.63 -4.19 7.38
CA VAL A 96 -23.71 -4.59 8.28
C VAL A 96 -23.44 -6.01 8.75
N SER A 97 -22.84 -6.14 9.92
CA SER A 97 -22.42 -7.43 10.48
C SER A 97 -23.54 -8.20 11.21
N GLY A 98 -24.70 -7.59 11.36
CA GLY A 98 -25.79 -8.13 12.20
C GLY A 98 -25.56 -7.98 13.71
N HIS A 99 -24.43 -7.42 14.14
CA HIS A 99 -24.15 -7.07 15.53
C HIS A 99 -24.69 -5.68 15.84
N PRO A 100 -25.57 -5.55 16.87
CA PRO A 100 -26.19 -4.26 17.18
C PRO A 100 -25.18 -3.20 17.66
N ASP A 101 -24.05 -3.63 18.23
CA ASP A 101 -23.03 -2.76 18.79
C ASP A 101 -21.93 -2.39 17.79
N MET A 102 -21.93 -2.96 16.58
CA MET A 102 -20.98 -2.61 15.53
C MET A 102 -21.55 -1.48 14.68
N PRO A 103 -20.94 -0.28 14.72
CA PRO A 103 -21.37 0.83 13.86
C PRO A 103 -21.10 0.52 12.40
N GLU A 104 -21.95 1.05 11.55
CA GLU A 104 -21.75 1.03 10.11
C GLU A 104 -20.67 2.05 9.72
N PHE A 105 -19.72 1.61 8.91
CA PHE A 105 -18.66 2.45 8.36
C PHE A 105 -18.67 2.35 6.84
N VAL A 106 -18.57 3.47 6.18
CA VAL A 106 -18.38 3.59 4.72
C VAL A 106 -17.05 4.28 4.49
N PHE A 107 -16.19 3.67 3.68
CA PHE A 107 -14.86 4.19 3.39
C PHE A 107 -14.71 4.51 1.91
N GLU A 108 -13.87 5.50 1.61
CA GLU A 108 -13.50 5.84 0.25
C GLU A 108 -12.48 4.83 -0.33
N PRO A 109 -12.44 4.64 -1.66
CA PRO A 109 -11.57 3.64 -2.28
C PRO A 109 -10.10 3.67 -1.84
N PRO A 110 -9.42 4.83 -1.67
CA PRO A 110 -8.04 4.86 -1.20
C PRO A 110 -7.88 4.42 0.27
N GLU A 111 -8.93 4.57 1.07
CA GLU A 111 -8.93 4.10 2.47
C GLU A 111 -9.13 2.60 2.51
N ILE A 112 -10.02 2.07 1.65
CA ILE A 112 -10.27 0.64 1.51
C ILE A 112 -9.00 -0.08 1.08
N GLU A 113 -8.29 0.44 0.07
CA GLU A 113 -7.01 -0.10 -0.37
C GLU A 113 -6.00 -0.18 0.79
N ALA A 114 -5.90 0.88 1.57
CA ALA A 114 -5.01 0.93 2.72
C ALA A 114 -5.43 -0.06 3.83
N ILE A 115 -6.73 -0.17 4.13
CA ILE A 115 -7.28 -1.13 5.08
C ILE A 115 -6.95 -2.56 4.66
N ILE A 116 -7.21 -2.91 3.40
CA ILE A 116 -6.93 -4.24 2.85
C ILE A 116 -5.45 -4.56 2.90
N ALA A 117 -4.58 -3.61 2.55
CA ALA A 117 -3.13 -3.78 2.63
C ALA A 117 -2.67 -4.08 4.06
N TYR A 118 -3.21 -3.38 5.07
CA TYR A 118 -2.90 -3.67 6.46
C TYR A 118 -3.43 -5.03 6.91
N LEU A 119 -4.69 -5.35 6.60
CA LEU A 119 -5.28 -6.64 6.94
C LEU A 119 -4.52 -7.81 6.31
N GLY A 120 -3.97 -7.63 5.12
CA GLY A 120 -3.09 -8.58 4.46
C GLY A 120 -1.86 -8.94 5.30
N THR A 121 -1.34 -8.01 6.10
CA THR A 121 -0.20 -8.27 7.00
C THR A 121 -0.55 -9.16 8.20
N LEU A 122 -1.82 -9.29 8.51
CA LEU A 122 -2.33 -10.15 9.59
C LEU A 122 -2.67 -11.56 9.11
N THR A 123 -2.68 -11.77 7.80
CA THR A 123 -2.86 -13.10 7.23
C THR A 123 -1.62 -13.93 7.58
N PRO A 124 -1.74 -15.07 8.27
CA PRO A 124 -0.62 -15.98 8.40
C PRO A 124 -0.06 -16.21 6.99
N LEU A 125 1.27 -16.12 6.84
CA LEU A 125 1.90 -16.50 5.58
C LEU A 125 1.43 -17.92 5.28
N ALA A 126 0.38 -18.05 4.51
CA ALA A 126 0.03 -19.30 3.91
C ALA A 126 1.25 -19.62 3.06
N GLU A 127 2.04 -20.58 3.50
CA GLU A 127 2.95 -21.32 2.68
C GLU A 127 2.24 -21.47 1.34
N THR A 128 2.78 -20.84 0.33
CA THR A 128 2.24 -20.81 -1.03
C THR A 128 1.73 -22.19 -1.36
N ALA A 129 0.44 -22.42 -1.18
CA ALA A 129 -0.19 -23.62 -1.71
C ALA A 129 0.03 -23.52 -3.22
N PRO A 130 0.63 -24.55 -3.86
CA PRO A 130 0.72 -24.56 -5.30
C PRO A 130 -0.71 -24.45 -5.84
N GLU A 131 -0.95 -23.43 -6.67
CA GLU A 131 -2.21 -23.24 -7.40
C GLU A 131 -2.35 -24.31 -8.50
N ASP A 132 -2.30 -25.56 -8.11
CA ASP A 132 -2.49 -26.67 -9.06
C ASP A 132 -3.05 -27.91 -8.34
N GLU A 133 -4.23 -27.74 -7.76
CA GLU A 133 -5.07 -28.90 -7.51
C GLU A 133 -6.42 -28.64 -8.19
N ALA A 134 -6.44 -29.07 -9.46
CA ALA A 134 -7.61 -29.14 -10.30
C ALA A 134 -8.79 -29.73 -9.53
N ALA A 135 -9.90 -29.00 -9.54
CA ALA A 135 -11.17 -29.46 -9.02
C ALA A 135 -11.48 -30.89 -9.56
N PRO A 136 -11.93 -31.84 -8.72
CA PRO A 136 -12.33 -33.15 -9.22
C PRO A 136 -13.53 -32.98 -10.14
N GLU A 137 -13.37 -33.37 -11.41
CA GLU A 137 -14.47 -33.50 -12.34
C GLU A 137 -15.50 -34.47 -11.76
N ASN A 138 -16.65 -33.91 -11.45
CA ASN A 138 -17.81 -34.67 -11.01
C ASN A 138 -18.40 -35.41 -12.23
N LYS A 139 -18.24 -36.74 -12.27
CA LYS A 139 -18.78 -37.62 -13.29
C LYS A 139 -20.09 -38.23 -12.80
#